data_427011eb864982ad63dbc3a5e6e496f7
#
_entry.id   427011eb864982ad63dbc3a5e6e496f7
#
_cell.length_a   1.000
_cell.length_b   1.000
_cell.length_c   1.000
_cell.angle_alpha   90.00
_cell.angle_beta   90.00
_cell.angle_gamma   90.00
#
_symmetry.space_group_name_H-M   'P 1'
#
loop_
_entity.id
_entity.type
_entity.pdbx_description
1 polymer ?
#
loop_
_entity_poly.entity_id
_entity_poly.type
_entity_poly.pdbx_seq_one_letter_code
_entity_poly.pdbx_strand_id
1 'polypeptide(L)'
;MKKSYLIVTALAALALAASACAPSPASASSTSNGSTGNASRSGSYGYGSSVQATTAPTQPVGSGSSGYGSGNATAAAPAPTQSSGSMSTVNVADNSQYGSILVDQNGMTLYMFTNDTQGAGTSACSGACAALWPALSASTPTAGTGVDASKLGTITLSDGTTQVTYNGWPLYLYAKDSKAGDTTGQGFKSIWYVIAPSGDPVK
;
A
#
# COMPACT_ATOMS: atom_id res chain seq x y z
N MET A 1 2.66 36.27 -41.66
CA MET A 1 3.54 35.25 -42.26
C MET A 1 2.95 33.90 -41.96
N LYS A 2 2.31 33.29 -42.96
CA LYS A 2 1.61 31.98 -42.80
C LYS A 2 2.65 30.87 -42.99
N LYS A 3 2.91 30.07 -41.97
CA LYS A 3 3.74 28.86 -42.10
C LYS A 3 2.80 27.68 -42.35
N SER A 4 2.78 27.17 -43.57
CA SER A 4 2.13 25.97 -43.99
C SER A 4 2.89 24.74 -43.45
N TYR A 5 2.21 23.89 -42.68
CA TYR A 5 2.75 22.60 -42.31
C TYR A 5 2.26 21.56 -43.30
N LEU A 6 3.18 20.98 -44.03
CA LEU A 6 2.98 19.85 -44.90
C LEU A 6 2.67 18.59 -44.09
N ILE A 7 1.50 18.01 -44.33
CA ILE A 7 1.11 16.70 -43.82
C ILE A 7 1.78 15.65 -44.70
N VAL A 8 2.71 14.90 -44.11
CA VAL A 8 3.27 13.69 -44.72
C VAL A 8 2.49 12.50 -44.18
N THR A 9 1.56 12.01 -44.98
CA THR A 9 0.88 10.73 -44.80
C THR A 9 1.79 9.60 -45.28
N ALA A 10 2.30 8.81 -44.34
CA ALA A 10 2.96 7.53 -44.67
C ALA A 10 1.96 6.40 -44.34
N LEU A 11 1.40 5.81 -45.37
CA LEU A 11 0.76 4.49 -45.34
C LEU A 11 1.88 3.44 -45.22
N ALA A 12 1.80 2.58 -44.21
CA ALA A 12 2.55 1.33 -44.20
C ALA A 12 1.61 0.17 -43.85
N ALA A 13 1.64 -0.82 -44.70
CA ALA A 13 0.75 -1.93 -44.85
C ALA A 13 0.86 -3.00 -43.77
N LEU A 14 -0.29 -3.53 -43.50
CA LEU A 14 -0.75 -4.85 -43.09
C LEU A 14 0.24 -6.01 -43.31
N ALA A 15 0.57 -6.74 -42.21
CA ALA A 15 1.00 -8.14 -42.29
C ALA A 15 0.25 -8.93 -41.19
N LEU A 16 -0.76 -9.68 -41.63
CA LEU A 16 -1.38 -10.74 -40.84
C LEU A 16 -0.41 -11.94 -40.81
N ALA A 17 -0.06 -12.37 -39.61
CA ALA A 17 0.47 -13.69 -39.37
C ALA A 17 -0.48 -14.44 -38.45
N ALA A 18 -1.26 -15.32 -39.02
CA ALA A 18 -2.01 -16.36 -38.32
C ALA A 18 -1.01 -17.43 -37.86
N SER A 19 -0.96 -17.69 -36.57
CA SER A 19 -0.30 -18.88 -36.03
C SER A 19 -1.28 -19.67 -35.19
N ALA A 20 -1.36 -20.92 -35.60
CA ALA A 20 -2.34 -21.93 -35.27
C ALA A 20 -2.28 -22.39 -33.81
N CYS A 21 -3.44 -22.81 -33.33
CA CYS A 21 -3.69 -23.61 -32.14
C CYS A 21 -2.87 -24.91 -32.12
N ALA A 22 -2.32 -25.24 -30.94
CA ALA A 22 -2.07 -26.60 -30.56
C ALA A 22 -2.60 -26.84 -29.13
N PRO A 23 -3.46 -27.84 -28.92
CA PRO A 23 -3.89 -28.22 -27.58
C PRO A 23 -2.85 -29.14 -26.92
N SER A 24 -2.48 -28.87 -25.69
CA SER A 24 -1.69 -29.78 -24.87
C SER A 24 -2.58 -30.83 -24.19
N PRO A 25 -2.10 -32.06 -24.05
CA PRO A 25 -2.90 -33.14 -23.49
C PRO A 25 -2.94 -33.11 -21.96
N ALA A 26 -4.09 -33.48 -21.46
CA ALA A 26 -4.34 -33.86 -20.08
C ALA A 26 -3.47 -35.06 -19.68
N SER A 27 -2.84 -35.02 -18.53
CA SER A 27 -2.33 -36.20 -17.86
C SER A 27 -3.01 -36.41 -16.52
N ALA A 28 -3.63 -37.51 -16.51
CA ALA A 28 -4.40 -38.26 -15.56
C ALA A 28 -3.69 -38.52 -14.24
N SER A 29 -4.52 -38.51 -13.21
CA SER A 29 -4.68 -39.44 -12.08
C SER A 29 -3.45 -40.22 -11.59
N SER A 30 -3.20 -40.09 -10.30
CA SER A 30 -2.79 -41.23 -9.48
C SER A 30 -3.43 -41.17 -8.08
N THR A 31 -4.38 -42.03 -7.91
CA THR A 31 -4.97 -42.54 -6.69
C THR A 31 -3.96 -43.47 -6.00
N SER A 32 -3.80 -43.36 -4.70
CA SER A 32 -3.61 -44.48 -3.76
C SER A 32 -3.47 -43.90 -2.36
N ASN A 33 -4.42 -44.12 -1.53
CA ASN A 33 -4.64 -45.31 -0.75
C ASN A 33 -3.71 -45.36 0.47
N GLY A 34 -4.33 -45.27 1.62
CA GLY A 34 -4.17 -46.29 2.62
C GLY A 34 -3.63 -45.84 3.96
N SER A 35 -4.45 -46.00 4.91
CA SER A 35 -4.33 -46.84 6.09
C SER A 35 -4.29 -46.13 7.43
N THR A 36 -5.40 -46.20 8.12
CA THR A 36 -5.64 -46.70 9.47
C THR A 36 -4.51 -46.67 10.51
N GLY A 37 -4.86 -46.15 11.69
CA GLY A 37 -4.13 -46.35 12.93
C GLY A 37 -4.60 -45.39 14.01
N ASN A 38 -5.70 -45.56 14.59
CA ASN A 38 -6.09 -46.02 15.92
C ASN A 38 -5.04 -45.73 17.01
N ALA A 39 -5.41 -44.92 17.98
CA ALA A 39 -5.29 -45.25 19.40
C ALA A 39 -5.84 -44.10 20.28
N SER A 40 -6.94 -44.40 20.89
CA SER A 40 -7.44 -43.76 22.10
C SER A 40 -6.39 -43.74 23.21
N ARG A 41 -6.30 -42.63 23.94
CA ARG A 41 -6.07 -42.69 25.38
C ARG A 41 -6.74 -41.53 26.09
N SER A 42 -7.77 -41.91 26.78
CA SER A 42 -8.43 -41.31 27.91
C SER A 42 -7.42 -40.97 29.00
N GLY A 43 -7.61 -39.81 29.62
CA GLY A 43 -6.86 -39.40 30.79
C GLY A 43 -7.61 -38.24 31.47
N SER A 44 -8.63 -38.62 32.22
CA SER A 44 -9.38 -37.81 33.15
C SER A 44 -8.62 -37.69 34.47
N TYR A 45 -8.44 -36.48 34.97
CA TYR A 45 -8.33 -36.06 36.39
C TYR A 45 -8.58 -34.56 36.37
N GLY A 46 -9.50 -33.90 36.93
CA GLY A 46 -10.20 -34.02 38.20
C GLY A 46 -9.65 -33.00 39.20
N TYR A 47 -10.54 -32.09 39.68
CA TYR A 47 -10.44 -31.18 40.83
C TYR A 47 -9.55 -29.94 40.64
N GLY A 48 -9.95 -28.73 40.96
CA GLY A 48 -10.67 -28.20 42.06
C GLY A 48 -10.97 -26.69 41.89
N SER A 49 -12.10 -26.34 42.39
CA SER A 49 -12.57 -24.98 42.65
C SER A 49 -11.64 -24.19 43.58
N SER A 50 -11.48 -22.91 43.32
CA SER A 50 -11.60 -21.89 44.40
C SER A 50 -11.70 -20.50 43.78
N VAL A 51 -12.79 -19.89 44.03
CA VAL A 51 -13.10 -18.45 43.94
C VAL A 51 -12.24 -17.69 44.94
N GLN A 52 -11.58 -16.65 44.55
CA GLN A 52 -11.16 -15.59 45.48
C GLN A 52 -11.19 -14.24 44.79
N ALA A 53 -12.17 -13.47 45.16
CA ALA A 53 -12.23 -12.04 44.96
C ALA A 53 -11.28 -11.38 45.98
N THR A 54 -10.42 -10.48 45.53
CA THR A 54 -9.77 -9.50 46.43
C THR A 54 -9.51 -8.20 45.67
N THR A 55 -10.32 -7.21 45.98
CA THR A 55 -10.05 -5.82 46.40
C THR A 55 -8.90 -5.08 45.70
N ALA A 56 -9.28 -3.95 45.08
CA ALA A 56 -8.41 -2.88 44.67
C ALA A 56 -7.59 -2.28 45.83
N PRO A 57 -6.36 -1.86 45.62
CA PRO A 57 -5.70 -0.91 46.52
C PRO A 57 -5.74 0.50 45.96
N THR A 58 -6.17 1.36 46.82
CA THR A 58 -6.14 2.80 46.91
C THR A 58 -4.74 3.38 46.66
N GLN A 59 -4.67 4.46 45.88
CA GLN A 59 -3.48 5.30 45.70
C GLN A 59 -3.08 6.02 46.99
N PRO A 60 -1.78 6.22 47.29
CA PRO A 60 -1.34 7.32 48.08
C PRO A 60 -0.79 8.48 47.24
N VAL A 61 -1.31 9.66 47.49
CA VAL A 61 -0.76 10.94 47.09
C VAL A 61 0.60 11.16 47.83
N GLY A 62 1.66 11.35 47.08
CA GLY A 62 2.96 11.74 47.59
C GLY A 62 3.50 12.95 46.84
N SER A 63 3.45 14.12 47.47
CA SER A 63 4.19 15.33 47.08
C SER A 63 5.68 15.13 47.24
N GLY A 64 6.49 15.64 46.30
CA GLY A 64 7.95 15.72 46.51
C GLY A 64 8.75 16.09 45.26
N SER A 65 8.97 17.38 45.08
CA SER A 65 10.24 18.09 44.80
C SER A 65 11.13 17.74 43.63
N SER A 66 11.21 18.71 42.71
CA SER A 66 12.40 19.27 42.03
C SER A 66 13.55 18.36 41.66
N GLY A 67 13.75 18.17 40.33
CA GLY A 67 14.99 17.69 39.75
C GLY A 67 15.11 18.20 38.29
N TYR A 68 15.95 19.21 38.08
CA TYR A 68 16.31 19.71 36.75
C TYR A 68 17.14 18.63 36.02
N GLY A 69 16.58 18.13 34.92
CA GLY A 69 17.28 17.27 33.99
C GLY A 69 16.98 17.75 32.59
N SER A 70 17.81 18.65 32.05
CA SER A 70 17.77 19.09 30.67
C SER A 70 18.21 17.92 29.78
N GLY A 71 17.25 17.16 29.26
CA GLY A 71 17.46 16.16 28.24
C GLY A 71 16.68 16.59 27.01
N ASN A 72 17.36 17.17 26.03
CA ASN A 72 16.80 17.52 24.73
C ASN A 72 16.50 16.22 23.97
N ALA A 73 15.36 15.60 24.27
CA ALA A 73 14.82 14.54 23.45
C ALA A 73 14.17 15.20 22.24
N THR A 74 14.88 15.18 21.11
CA THR A 74 14.29 15.47 19.81
C THR A 74 13.12 14.49 19.63
N ALA A 75 11.91 14.98 19.86
CA ALA A 75 10.69 14.22 19.61
C ALA A 75 10.65 13.87 18.12
N ALA A 76 10.83 12.60 17.80
CA ALA A 76 10.48 12.10 16.48
C ALA A 76 9.02 12.45 16.23
N ALA A 77 8.74 13.12 15.13
CA ALA A 77 7.37 13.41 14.73
C ALA A 77 6.57 12.09 14.70
N PRO A 78 5.35 12.06 15.25
CA PRO A 78 4.54 10.87 15.22
C PRO A 78 4.30 10.48 13.76
N ALA A 79 4.64 9.24 13.43
CA ALA A 79 4.26 8.66 12.16
C ALA A 79 2.73 8.79 12.00
N PRO A 80 2.22 9.16 10.82
CA PRO A 80 0.78 9.28 10.61
C PRO A 80 0.12 7.94 10.90
N THR A 81 -0.67 7.89 11.96
CA THR A 81 -1.49 6.73 12.31
C THR A 81 -2.62 6.66 11.28
N GLN A 82 -2.48 5.83 10.27
CA GLN A 82 -3.53 5.61 9.29
C GLN A 82 -4.60 4.71 9.91
N SER A 83 -5.77 5.27 10.18
CA SER A 83 -6.93 4.52 10.66
C SER A 83 -7.43 3.56 9.59
N SER A 84 -7.42 2.28 9.89
CA SER A 84 -8.09 1.24 9.09
C SER A 84 -9.58 1.56 9.02
N GLY A 85 -10.08 1.88 7.82
CA GLY A 85 -11.52 2.08 7.58
C GLY A 85 -11.95 3.46 7.11
N SER A 86 -11.04 4.39 6.81
CA SER A 86 -11.40 5.70 6.26
C SER A 86 -11.52 5.67 4.73
N MET A 87 -12.42 6.49 4.22
CA MET A 87 -12.44 6.84 2.80
C MET A 87 -11.19 7.68 2.51
N SER A 88 -10.48 7.36 1.46
CA SER A 88 -9.36 8.17 0.97
C SER A 88 -9.69 8.65 -0.43
N THR A 89 -9.57 9.96 -0.64
CA THR A 89 -9.76 10.57 -1.95
C THR A 89 -8.41 10.76 -2.61
N VAL A 90 -8.27 10.24 -3.81
CA VAL A 90 -7.11 10.49 -4.67
C VAL A 90 -7.47 11.63 -5.60
N ASN A 91 -6.60 12.63 -5.70
CA ASN A 91 -6.75 13.83 -6.53
C ASN A 91 -5.57 13.98 -7.48
N VAL A 92 -5.72 14.82 -8.50
CA VAL A 92 -4.61 15.33 -9.29
C VAL A 92 -4.26 16.73 -8.81
N ALA A 93 -2.98 17.00 -8.63
CA ALA A 93 -2.45 18.33 -8.36
C ALA A 93 -1.32 18.66 -9.32
N ASP A 94 -1.18 19.95 -9.66
CA ASP A 94 -0.08 20.41 -10.48
C ASP A 94 1.15 20.67 -9.60
N ASN A 95 2.25 20.03 -9.94
CA ASN A 95 3.55 20.23 -9.33
C ASN A 95 4.45 20.97 -10.32
N SER A 96 5.11 22.03 -9.88
CA SER A 96 5.93 22.88 -10.76
C SER A 96 7.12 22.16 -11.39
N GLN A 97 7.55 21.05 -10.79
CA GLN A 97 8.74 20.30 -11.19
C GLN A 97 8.40 19.05 -12.00
N TYR A 98 7.27 18.42 -11.69
CA TYR A 98 6.89 17.11 -12.23
C TYR A 98 5.59 17.11 -13.03
N GLY A 99 4.97 18.30 -13.21
CA GLY A 99 3.68 18.41 -13.87
C GLY A 99 2.53 17.90 -13.02
N SER A 100 1.49 17.38 -13.65
CA SER A 100 0.33 16.83 -12.91
C SER A 100 0.67 15.49 -12.28
N ILE A 101 0.48 15.39 -10.97
CA ILE A 101 0.78 14.20 -10.16
C ILE A 101 -0.43 13.81 -9.30
N LEU A 102 -0.45 12.57 -8.82
CA LEU A 102 -1.45 12.12 -7.86
C LEU A 102 -1.10 12.55 -6.44
N VAL A 103 -2.11 12.98 -5.71
CA VAL A 103 -2.03 13.35 -4.29
C VAL A 103 -3.22 12.78 -3.52
N ASP A 104 -3.10 12.66 -2.20
CA ASP A 104 -4.22 12.32 -1.32
C ASP A 104 -5.16 13.51 -1.07
N GLN A 105 -6.18 13.32 -0.23
CA GLN A 105 -7.14 14.38 0.15
C GLN A 105 -6.49 15.57 0.88
N ASN A 106 -5.30 15.42 1.43
CA ASN A 106 -4.55 16.46 2.14
C ASN A 106 -3.53 17.14 1.22
N GLY A 107 -3.47 16.74 -0.06
CA GLY A 107 -2.49 17.22 -1.02
C GLY A 107 -1.10 16.59 -0.87
N MET A 108 -0.96 15.53 -0.08
CA MET A 108 0.29 14.79 0.06
C MET A 108 0.54 13.94 -1.17
N THR A 109 1.77 13.97 -1.66
CA THR A 109 2.17 13.28 -2.88
C THR A 109 2.07 11.77 -2.76
N LEU A 110 1.56 11.14 -3.81
CA LEU A 110 1.46 9.69 -3.91
C LEU A 110 2.58 9.13 -4.80
N TYR A 111 3.14 8.04 -4.33
CA TYR A 111 4.28 7.36 -4.94
C TYR A 111 3.93 5.93 -5.33
N MET A 112 4.65 5.43 -6.31
CA MET A 112 4.70 4.02 -6.67
C MET A 112 6.08 3.44 -6.42
N PHE A 113 6.13 2.14 -6.20
CA PHE A 113 7.34 1.35 -5.98
C PHE A 113 7.60 0.44 -7.19
N THR A 114 8.71 0.61 -7.87
CA THR A 114 8.99 -0.16 -9.10
C THR A 114 9.34 -1.63 -8.85
N ASN A 115 9.59 -2.02 -7.60
CA ASN A 115 9.74 -3.43 -7.24
C ASN A 115 8.40 -4.12 -6.98
N ASP A 116 7.30 -3.37 -6.92
CA ASP A 116 5.97 -3.97 -7.00
C ASP A 116 5.72 -4.47 -8.42
N THR A 117 4.86 -5.46 -8.54
CA THR A 117 4.38 -5.92 -9.85
C THR A 117 2.99 -5.34 -10.09
N GLN A 118 2.84 -4.59 -11.18
CA GLN A 118 1.56 -3.99 -11.57
C GLN A 118 0.46 -5.05 -11.68
N GLY A 119 -0.65 -4.85 -10.99
CA GLY A 119 -1.80 -5.75 -11.02
C GLY A 119 -1.62 -7.08 -10.27
N ALA A 120 -0.50 -7.31 -9.58
CA ALA A 120 -0.25 -8.56 -8.86
C ALA A 120 -1.11 -8.75 -7.59
N GLY A 121 -1.79 -7.70 -7.14
CA GLY A 121 -2.62 -7.76 -5.92
C GLY A 121 -1.83 -7.86 -4.62
N THR A 122 -0.53 -7.57 -4.67
CA THR A 122 0.38 -7.61 -3.51
C THR A 122 1.31 -6.41 -3.50
N SER A 123 1.89 -6.11 -2.33
CA SER A 123 2.94 -5.11 -2.14
C SER A 123 4.24 -5.78 -1.73
N ALA A 124 5.35 -5.38 -2.33
CA ALA A 124 6.70 -5.81 -1.94
C ALA A 124 7.29 -4.97 -0.80
N CYS A 125 6.62 -3.87 -0.40
CA CYS A 125 7.07 -2.98 0.65
C CYS A 125 6.49 -3.41 2.01
N SER A 126 7.32 -3.98 2.89
CA SER A 126 6.95 -4.45 4.23
C SER A 126 8.00 -4.09 5.27
N GLY A 127 7.66 -4.21 6.55
CA GLY A 127 8.60 -3.95 7.66
C GLY A 127 9.18 -2.54 7.63
N ALA A 128 10.51 -2.41 7.59
CA ALA A 128 11.20 -1.12 7.57
C ALA A 128 10.87 -0.29 6.31
N CYS A 129 10.52 -0.93 5.20
CA CYS A 129 10.04 -0.24 4.00
C CYS A 129 8.73 0.48 4.30
N ALA A 130 7.74 -0.21 4.85
CA ALA A 130 6.42 0.35 5.17
C ALA A 130 6.49 1.49 6.22
N ALA A 131 7.48 1.46 7.12
CA ALA A 131 7.71 2.55 8.07
C ALA A 131 8.13 3.85 7.37
N LEU A 132 8.90 3.77 6.29
CA LEU A 132 9.35 4.91 5.51
C LEU A 132 8.37 5.27 4.39
N TRP A 133 7.68 4.28 3.87
CA TRP A 133 6.71 4.37 2.78
C TRP A 133 5.37 3.78 3.20
N PRO A 134 4.60 4.51 4.03
CA PRO A 134 3.30 4.05 4.47
C PRO A 134 2.36 3.83 3.28
N ALA A 135 1.63 2.72 3.29
CA ALA A 135 0.59 2.45 2.32
C ALA A 135 -0.53 3.49 2.40
N LEU A 136 -1.03 3.98 1.27
CA LEU A 136 -2.27 4.74 1.26
C LEU A 136 -3.42 3.77 1.54
N SER A 137 -3.95 3.81 2.77
CA SER A 137 -4.95 2.85 3.24
C SER A 137 -6.36 3.41 3.13
N ALA A 138 -7.24 2.69 2.45
CA ALA A 138 -8.68 2.97 2.42
C ALA A 138 -9.46 1.72 2.01
N SER A 139 -10.58 1.46 2.67
CA SER A 139 -11.49 0.39 2.26
C SER A 139 -12.31 0.75 1.00
N THR A 140 -12.55 2.03 0.80
CA THR A 140 -13.29 2.56 -0.36
C THR A 140 -12.59 3.82 -0.85
N PRO A 141 -11.66 3.71 -1.82
CA PRO A 141 -11.03 4.87 -2.42
C PRO A 141 -12.00 5.64 -3.31
N THR A 142 -11.90 6.96 -3.32
CA THR A 142 -12.73 7.83 -4.13
C THR A 142 -11.86 8.61 -5.12
N ALA A 143 -12.29 8.65 -6.38
CA ALA A 143 -11.68 9.50 -7.38
C ALA A 143 -12.10 10.96 -7.15
N GLY A 144 -11.14 11.82 -6.92
CA GLY A 144 -11.31 13.26 -6.86
C GLY A 144 -11.07 13.93 -8.21
N THR A 145 -10.72 15.22 -8.15
CA THR A 145 -10.53 16.03 -9.35
C THR A 145 -9.41 15.49 -10.23
N GLY A 146 -9.70 15.27 -11.51
CA GLY A 146 -8.73 14.86 -12.52
C GLY A 146 -8.33 13.38 -12.49
N VAL A 147 -8.88 12.59 -11.56
CA VAL A 147 -8.55 11.17 -11.41
C VAL A 147 -9.52 10.30 -12.21
N ASP A 148 -9.00 9.34 -12.95
CA ASP A 148 -9.79 8.32 -13.62
C ASP A 148 -10.23 7.24 -12.63
N ALA A 149 -11.52 7.24 -12.28
CA ALA A 149 -12.08 6.31 -11.31
C ALA A 149 -11.92 4.84 -11.71
N SER A 150 -11.84 4.54 -13.01
CA SER A 150 -11.68 3.16 -13.51
C SER A 150 -10.31 2.56 -13.21
N LYS A 151 -9.32 3.40 -12.89
CA LYS A 151 -7.96 3.00 -12.52
C LYS A 151 -7.78 2.80 -11.02
N LEU A 152 -8.74 3.29 -10.19
CA LEU A 152 -8.70 3.07 -8.75
C LEU A 152 -9.10 1.65 -8.40
N GLY A 153 -8.38 1.08 -7.46
CA GLY A 153 -8.67 -0.23 -6.90
C GLY A 153 -8.08 -0.37 -5.51
N THR A 154 -8.09 -1.58 -4.99
CA THR A 154 -7.52 -1.92 -3.68
C THR A 154 -6.87 -3.29 -3.72
N ILE A 155 -5.89 -3.48 -2.83
CA ILE A 155 -5.32 -4.77 -2.49
C ILE A 155 -5.39 -4.96 -0.97
N THR A 156 -5.38 -6.23 -0.52
CA THR A 156 -5.30 -6.55 0.91
C THR A 156 -3.89 -7.00 1.24
N LEU A 157 -3.24 -6.29 2.15
CA LEU A 157 -1.91 -6.63 2.64
C LEU A 157 -1.96 -7.82 3.61
N SER A 158 -0.81 -8.41 3.90
CA SER A 158 -0.70 -9.58 4.80
C SER A 158 -1.15 -9.33 6.24
N ASP A 159 -1.17 -8.07 6.66
CA ASP A 159 -1.66 -7.63 7.97
C ASP A 159 -3.17 -7.34 8.00
N GLY A 160 -3.88 -7.57 6.88
CA GLY A 160 -5.29 -7.29 6.71
C GLY A 160 -5.62 -5.84 6.33
N THR A 161 -4.62 -4.98 6.22
CA THR A 161 -4.80 -3.59 5.77
C THR A 161 -5.21 -3.55 4.30
N THR A 162 -6.19 -2.72 3.97
CA THR A 162 -6.57 -2.47 2.57
C THR A 162 -5.80 -1.27 2.04
N GLN A 163 -4.96 -1.49 1.05
CA GLN A 163 -4.16 -0.46 0.38
C GLN A 163 -4.80 -0.06 -0.94
N VAL A 164 -4.83 1.24 -1.22
CA VAL A 164 -5.31 1.80 -2.49
C VAL A 164 -4.31 1.50 -3.60
N THR A 165 -4.84 1.20 -4.80
CA THR A 165 -4.05 1.08 -6.02
C THR A 165 -4.55 2.06 -7.07
N TYR A 166 -3.67 2.42 -8.00
CA TYR A 166 -4.01 3.19 -9.19
C TYR A 166 -3.35 2.56 -10.42
N ASN A 167 -4.15 2.27 -11.43
CA ASN A 167 -3.71 1.53 -12.62
C ASN A 167 -2.97 0.23 -12.27
N GLY A 168 -3.41 -0.45 -11.18
CA GLY A 168 -2.79 -1.68 -10.67
C GLY A 168 -1.51 -1.49 -9.85
N TRP A 169 -1.02 -0.26 -9.68
CA TRP A 169 0.12 0.05 -8.81
C TRP A 169 -0.34 0.37 -7.39
N PRO A 170 0.20 -0.29 -6.35
CA PRO A 170 0.00 0.12 -4.96
C PRO A 170 0.47 1.55 -4.73
N LEU A 171 -0.31 2.34 -4.00
CA LEU A 171 -0.01 3.73 -3.69
C LEU A 171 0.57 3.89 -2.29
N TYR A 172 1.59 4.74 -2.19
CA TYR A 172 2.31 5.02 -0.95
C TYR A 172 2.46 6.50 -0.69
N LEU A 173 2.60 6.84 0.57
CA LEU A 173 3.07 8.13 1.04
C LEU A 173 4.57 8.04 1.34
N TYR A 174 5.23 9.19 1.48
CA TYR A 174 6.61 9.23 1.96
C TYR A 174 6.66 9.90 3.33
N ALA A 175 7.19 9.20 4.34
CA ALA A 175 7.18 9.67 5.72
C ALA A 175 7.98 10.96 5.96
N LYS A 176 8.81 11.39 5.00
CA LYS A 176 9.59 12.63 5.10
C LYS A 176 8.96 13.80 4.33
N ASP A 177 7.90 13.57 3.57
CA ASP A 177 7.12 14.67 3.02
C ASP A 177 6.32 15.29 4.18
N SER A 178 6.46 16.57 4.40
CA SER A 178 5.96 17.27 5.58
C SER A 178 4.76 18.17 5.30
N LYS A 179 4.52 18.51 4.04
CA LYS A 179 3.41 19.36 3.60
C LYS A 179 2.93 18.99 2.21
N ALA A 180 1.73 19.45 1.88
CA ALA A 180 1.15 19.32 0.55
C ALA A 180 2.14 19.80 -0.54
N GLY A 181 2.24 19.01 -1.61
CA GLY A 181 3.12 19.27 -2.75
C GLY A 181 4.59 18.92 -2.54
N ASP A 182 5.01 18.47 -1.35
CA ASP A 182 6.35 17.92 -1.17
C ASP A 182 6.53 16.67 -2.04
N THR A 183 7.68 16.56 -2.68
CA THR A 183 8.05 15.44 -3.55
C THR A 183 9.45 14.93 -3.23
N THR A 184 9.81 14.92 -1.93
CA THR A 184 11.17 14.60 -1.47
C THR A 184 11.52 13.12 -1.64
N GLY A 185 10.52 12.29 -1.91
CA GLY A 185 10.68 10.87 -2.21
C GLY A 185 10.95 10.54 -3.68
N GLN A 186 10.85 11.54 -4.58
CA GLN A 186 11.02 11.31 -6.01
C GLN A 186 12.42 10.80 -6.35
N GLY A 187 12.48 9.71 -7.12
CA GLY A 187 13.73 9.09 -7.55
C GLY A 187 14.51 8.40 -6.43
N PHE A 188 13.92 8.22 -5.24
CA PHE A 188 14.61 7.60 -4.12
C PHE A 188 15.09 6.19 -4.48
N LYS A 189 16.40 5.98 -4.39
CA LYS A 189 17.10 4.75 -4.79
C LYS A 189 16.81 4.29 -6.22
N SER A 190 16.31 5.17 -7.09
CA SER A 190 15.88 4.88 -8.47
C SER A 190 14.78 3.82 -8.56
N ILE A 191 13.98 3.64 -7.51
CA ILE A 191 12.88 2.67 -7.43
C ILE A 191 11.56 3.27 -6.91
N TRP A 192 11.57 4.53 -6.44
CA TRP A 192 10.38 5.24 -5.98
C TRP A 192 10.12 6.45 -6.84
N TYR A 193 8.91 6.58 -7.35
CA TYR A 193 8.55 7.68 -8.25
C TYR A 193 7.17 8.20 -7.94
N VAL A 194 6.96 9.50 -8.11
CA VAL A 194 5.61 10.06 -8.14
C VAL A 194 4.87 9.47 -9.33
N ILE A 195 3.56 9.37 -9.22
CA ILE A 195 2.70 8.77 -10.22
C ILE A 195 1.90 9.86 -10.94
N ALA A 196 1.90 9.83 -12.26
CA ALA A 196 1.11 10.71 -13.10
C ALA A 196 -0.36 10.27 -13.17
N PRO A 197 -1.30 11.14 -13.59
CA PRO A 197 -2.71 10.76 -13.79
C PRO A 197 -2.92 9.65 -14.84
N SER A 198 -1.94 9.43 -15.72
CA SER A 198 -1.94 8.27 -16.63
C SER A 198 -1.79 6.94 -15.90
N GLY A 199 -1.21 6.95 -14.70
CA GLY A 199 -0.81 5.77 -13.94
C GLY A 199 0.64 5.35 -14.16
N ASP A 200 1.42 6.17 -14.86
CA ASP A 200 2.84 5.92 -15.14
C ASP A 200 3.74 6.63 -14.13
N PRO A 201 4.96 6.10 -13.88
CA PRO A 201 5.95 6.82 -13.07
C PRO A 201 6.45 8.07 -13.79
N VAL A 202 6.56 9.17 -13.07
CA VAL A 202 7.28 10.36 -13.53
C VAL A 202 8.78 10.13 -13.33
N LYS A 203 9.57 10.18 -14.40
CA LYS A 203 11.03 9.93 -14.36
C LYS A 203 11.82 11.15 -14.80
#